data_6dbf5a60ff965d7d1d38b191c3abab9e
#
_entry.id   6dbf5a60ff965d7d1d38b191c3abab9e
#
_cell.length_a   1.000
_cell.length_b   1.000
_cell.length_c   1.000
_cell.angle_alpha   90.00
_cell.angle_beta   90.00
_cell.angle_gamma   90.00
#
_symmetry.space_group_name_H-M   'P 1'
#
loop_
_entity.id
_entity.type
_entity.pdbx_description
1 polymer ?
#
loop_
_entity_poly.entity_id
_entity_poly.type
_entity_poly.pdbx_seq_one_letter_code
_entity_poly.pdbx_strand_id
1 'polypeptide(L)'
;MAKPGRWVAFPTAHARPSRLVRPPRVARAVAALECRKTAIIRLSDINGAELDTWLVLGEVVGVHIDPAFLRDGRFDTAAARPVARCGYAGDYAEVTALFEMTRPVTA
;
A
#
# COMPACT_ATOMS: atom_id res chain seq x y z
N MET A 1 9.25 15.90 -23.24
CA MET A 1 8.09 15.88 -22.32
C MET A 1 7.72 14.44 -22.02
N ALA A 2 7.83 14.02 -20.78
CA ALA A 2 7.48 12.67 -20.39
C ALA A 2 5.97 12.48 -20.63
N LYS A 3 5.60 11.41 -21.33
CA LYS A 3 4.20 11.04 -21.42
C LYS A 3 3.66 10.78 -20.01
N PRO A 4 2.48 11.29 -19.65
CA PRO A 4 1.88 10.95 -18.38
C PRO A 4 1.87 9.42 -18.22
N GLY A 5 2.21 8.96 -17.02
CA GLY A 5 2.27 7.54 -16.72
C GLY A 5 1.04 6.83 -17.23
N ARG A 6 1.25 5.71 -17.86
CA ARG A 6 0.17 4.88 -18.37
C ARG A 6 -0.60 4.33 -17.17
N TRP A 7 -1.71 4.95 -16.87
CA TRP A 7 -2.65 4.38 -15.92
C TRP A 7 -3.21 3.11 -16.55
N VAL A 8 -2.84 1.98 -15.99
CA VAL A 8 -3.47 0.74 -16.40
C VAL A 8 -4.87 0.77 -15.83
N ALA A 9 -5.85 1.05 -16.66
CA ALA A 9 -7.24 0.89 -16.27
C ALA A 9 -7.47 -0.60 -16.02
N PHE A 10 -7.64 -0.98 -14.77
CA PHE A 10 -8.05 -2.34 -14.47
C PHE A 10 -9.46 -2.53 -14.99
N PRO A 11 -9.73 -3.59 -15.77
CA PRO A 11 -11.09 -3.89 -16.20
C PRO A 11 -12.01 -3.95 -14.98
N THR A 12 -13.25 -3.48 -15.15
CA THR A 12 -14.26 -3.48 -14.06
C THR A 12 -14.48 -4.86 -13.45
N ALA A 13 -14.25 -5.93 -14.22
CA ALA A 13 -14.31 -7.31 -13.74
C ALA A 13 -13.31 -7.62 -12.61
N HIS A 14 -12.27 -6.80 -12.43
CA HIS A 14 -11.29 -6.93 -11.37
C HIS A 14 -11.61 -6.06 -10.14
N ALA A 15 -12.68 -5.29 -10.18
CA ALA A 15 -13.13 -4.49 -9.05
C ALA A 15 -14.12 -5.30 -8.21
N ARG A 16 -14.02 -5.18 -6.90
CA ARG A 16 -14.93 -5.80 -5.95
C ARG A 16 -15.39 -4.75 -4.94
N PRO A 17 -16.67 -4.73 -4.53
CA PRO A 17 -17.11 -3.79 -3.52
C PRO A 17 -16.36 -3.98 -2.20
N SER A 18 -16.05 -2.86 -1.57
CA SER A 18 -15.59 -2.85 -0.18
C SER A 18 -16.77 -3.05 0.75
N ARG A 19 -16.51 -3.41 2.00
CA ARG A 19 -17.55 -3.68 2.99
C ARG A 19 -17.85 -2.46 3.86
N LEU A 20 -16.83 -1.70 4.22
CA LEU A 20 -16.94 -0.61 5.21
C LEU A 20 -16.67 0.76 4.62
N VAL A 21 -16.14 0.83 3.40
CA VAL A 21 -15.83 2.08 2.72
C VAL A 21 -16.41 2.06 1.31
N ARG A 22 -16.60 3.24 0.69
CA ARG A 22 -17.15 3.36 -0.66
C ARG A 22 -16.22 2.90 -1.77
N PRO A 23 -14.92 3.28 -1.76
CA PRO A 23 -14.03 2.90 -2.85
C PRO A 23 -13.98 1.38 -3.00
N PRO A 24 -14.05 0.84 -4.22
CA PRO A 24 -13.92 -0.59 -4.43
C PRO A 24 -12.49 -1.04 -4.20
N ARG A 25 -12.31 -2.35 -4.04
CA ARG A 25 -11.00 -2.97 -3.92
C ARG A 25 -10.69 -3.79 -5.17
N VAL A 26 -9.41 -4.10 -5.35
CA VAL A 26 -8.96 -4.97 -6.44
C VAL A 26 -9.28 -6.42 -6.06
N ALA A 27 -10.12 -7.09 -6.85
CA ALA A 27 -10.59 -8.43 -6.55
C ALA A 27 -9.47 -9.48 -6.50
N ARG A 28 -8.44 -9.32 -7.35
CA ARG A 28 -7.31 -10.25 -7.44
C ARG A 28 -6.21 -9.99 -6.42
N ALA A 29 -6.27 -8.89 -5.67
CA ALA A 29 -5.26 -8.62 -4.66
C ALA A 29 -5.34 -9.69 -3.56
N VAL A 30 -4.18 -10.21 -3.18
CA VAL A 30 -4.11 -11.23 -2.12
C VAL A 30 -4.38 -10.63 -0.76
N ALA A 31 -4.20 -9.32 -0.61
CA ALA A 31 -4.55 -8.57 0.58
C ALA A 31 -5.06 -7.19 0.20
N ALA A 32 -5.99 -6.67 0.98
CA ALA A 32 -6.52 -5.33 0.80
C ALA A 32 -6.86 -4.73 2.16
N LEU A 33 -6.63 -3.44 2.29
CA LEU A 33 -6.97 -2.68 3.49
C LEU A 33 -8.07 -1.70 3.14
N GLU A 34 -9.15 -1.71 3.91
CA GLU A 34 -10.16 -0.66 3.83
C GLU A 34 -9.80 0.40 4.86
N CYS A 35 -9.64 1.63 4.41
CA CYS A 35 -9.18 2.72 5.25
C CYS A 35 -10.14 3.90 5.20
N ARG A 36 -10.24 4.61 6.31
CA ARG A 36 -10.92 5.91 6.39
C ARG A 36 -9.86 6.99 6.57
N LYS A 37 -9.97 8.03 5.80
CA LYS A 37 -9.05 9.17 5.89
C LYS A 37 -9.14 9.82 7.27
N THR A 38 -7.97 10.06 7.87
CA THR A 38 -7.87 10.78 9.14
C THR A 38 -7.26 12.16 8.95
N ALA A 39 -6.37 12.34 7.97
CA ALA A 39 -5.74 13.64 7.71
C ALA A 39 -5.30 13.75 6.25
N ILE A 40 -5.35 14.98 5.74
CA ILE A 40 -4.70 15.36 4.49
C ILE A 40 -3.79 16.55 4.83
N ILE A 41 -2.50 16.41 4.56
CA ILE A 41 -1.50 17.42 4.92
C ILE A 41 -0.78 17.85 3.64
N ARG A 42 -0.87 19.13 3.32
CA ARG A 42 -0.07 19.69 2.24
C ARG A 42 1.36 19.84 2.72
N LEU A 43 2.31 19.36 1.90
CA LEU A 43 3.72 19.41 2.26
C LEU A 43 4.33 20.75 1.88
N SER A 44 5.36 21.13 2.62
CA SER A 44 6.16 22.31 2.35
C SER A 44 7.62 21.92 2.20
N ASP A 45 8.39 22.75 1.49
CA ASP A 45 9.82 22.55 1.40
C ASP A 45 10.56 23.08 2.65
N ILE A 46 11.87 22.97 2.65
CA ILE A 46 12.71 23.41 3.76
C ILE A 46 12.60 24.91 4.05
N ASN A 47 12.19 25.70 3.07
CA ASN A 47 12.02 27.15 3.20
C ASN A 47 10.57 27.54 3.55
N GLY A 48 9.70 26.57 3.77
CA GLY A 48 8.30 26.81 4.08
C GLY A 48 7.40 27.04 2.87
N ALA A 49 7.92 26.93 1.65
CA ALA A 49 7.10 27.07 0.46
C ALA A 49 6.21 25.85 0.27
N GLU A 50 4.93 26.06 0.02
CA GLU A 50 3.98 24.99 -0.21
C GLU A 50 4.28 24.26 -1.53
N LEU A 51 4.27 22.92 -1.46
CA LEU A 51 4.46 22.05 -2.61
C LEU A 51 3.10 21.58 -3.13
N ASP A 52 3.07 21.17 -4.40
CA ASP A 52 1.89 20.49 -4.97
C ASP A 52 1.95 18.99 -4.65
N THR A 53 2.15 18.70 -3.38
CA THR A 53 2.29 17.34 -2.86
C THR A 53 1.57 17.23 -1.52
N TRP A 54 0.84 16.16 -1.36
CA TRP A 54 -0.02 15.95 -0.20
C TRP A 54 0.29 14.60 0.44
N LEU A 55 0.27 14.58 1.77
CA LEU A 55 0.32 13.36 2.55
C LEU A 55 -1.09 13.03 3.03
N VAL A 56 -1.57 11.86 2.68
CA VAL A 56 -2.88 11.38 3.11
C VAL A 56 -2.69 10.25 4.10
N LEU A 57 -3.28 10.41 5.28
CA LEU A 57 -3.28 9.39 6.32
C LEU A 57 -4.66 8.76 6.43
N GLY A 58 -4.68 7.47 6.66
CA GLY A 58 -5.92 6.73 6.85
C GLY A 58 -5.80 5.72 7.98
N GLU A 59 -6.91 5.51 8.68
CA GLU A 59 -7.01 4.44 9.66
C GLU A 59 -7.57 3.20 8.99
N VAL A 60 -6.95 2.06 9.23
CA VAL A 60 -7.43 0.77 8.71
C VAL A 60 -8.68 0.37 9.50
N VAL A 61 -9.79 0.20 8.81
CA VAL A 61 -11.06 -0.21 9.40
C VAL A 61 -11.50 -1.60 8.97
N GLY A 62 -10.88 -2.15 7.93
CA GLY A 62 -11.15 -3.50 7.46
C GLY A 62 -9.95 -4.10 6.76
N VAL A 63 -9.79 -5.40 6.86
CA VAL A 63 -8.69 -6.15 6.25
C VAL A 63 -9.25 -7.33 5.48
N HIS A 64 -8.79 -7.51 4.25
CA HIS A 64 -9.08 -8.68 3.44
C HIS A 64 -7.79 -9.42 3.14
N ILE A 65 -7.74 -10.70 3.41
CA ILE A 65 -6.59 -11.54 3.11
C ILE A 65 -7.11 -12.82 2.47
N ASP A 66 -6.56 -13.18 1.32
CA ASP A 66 -6.82 -14.46 0.72
C ASP A 66 -6.35 -15.57 1.68
N PRO A 67 -7.21 -16.52 2.04
CA PRO A 67 -6.83 -17.59 2.98
C PRO A 67 -5.60 -18.39 2.58
N ALA A 68 -5.30 -18.49 1.27
CA ALA A 68 -4.10 -19.15 0.77
C ALA A 68 -2.81 -18.48 1.25
N PHE A 69 -2.88 -17.20 1.67
CA PHE A 69 -1.75 -16.43 2.16
C PHE A 69 -1.79 -16.18 3.67
N LEU A 70 -2.62 -16.94 4.37
CA LEU A 70 -2.63 -16.98 5.83
C LEU A 70 -1.89 -18.22 6.31
N ARG A 71 -0.96 -18.03 7.25
CA ARG A 71 -0.25 -19.12 7.91
C ARG A 71 -0.21 -18.85 9.39
N ASP A 72 -0.82 -19.77 10.18
CA ASP A 72 -0.90 -19.63 11.63
C ASP A 72 -1.52 -18.30 12.08
N GLY A 73 -2.56 -17.84 11.35
CA GLY A 73 -3.26 -16.58 11.64
C GLY A 73 -2.50 -15.32 11.24
N ARG A 74 -1.38 -15.46 10.50
CA ARG A 74 -0.57 -14.33 10.06
C ARG A 74 -0.48 -14.29 8.53
N PHE A 75 -0.37 -13.08 8.00
CA PHE A 75 -0.15 -12.90 6.58
C PHE A 75 1.25 -13.41 6.18
N ASP A 76 1.27 -14.35 5.24
CA ASP A 76 2.53 -14.91 4.73
C ASP A 76 3.12 -13.99 3.66
N THR A 77 3.90 -13.01 4.12
CA THR A 77 4.45 -11.96 3.26
C THR A 77 5.32 -12.53 2.14
N ALA A 78 6.23 -13.45 2.46
CA ALA A 78 7.14 -14.01 1.47
C ALA A 78 6.41 -14.80 0.39
N ALA A 79 5.36 -15.55 0.76
CA ALA A 79 4.54 -16.30 -0.20
C ALA A 79 3.75 -15.36 -1.12
N ALA A 80 3.29 -14.23 -0.59
CA ALA A 80 2.54 -13.25 -1.36
C ALA A 80 3.41 -12.45 -2.32
N ARG A 81 4.72 -12.37 -2.07
CA ARG A 81 5.70 -11.71 -2.92
C ARG A 81 5.33 -10.25 -3.26
N PRO A 82 5.06 -9.41 -2.25
CA PRO A 82 4.72 -8.02 -2.53
C PRO A 82 5.88 -7.26 -3.16
N VAL A 83 5.55 -6.21 -3.89
CA VAL A 83 6.57 -5.34 -4.48
C VAL A 83 6.79 -4.13 -3.59
N ALA A 84 8.05 -3.72 -3.50
CA ALA A 84 8.46 -2.51 -2.80
C ALA A 84 9.03 -1.51 -3.79
N ARG A 85 8.68 -0.25 -3.62
CA ARG A 85 9.27 0.82 -4.42
C ARG A 85 10.68 1.11 -3.96
N CYS A 86 11.59 1.22 -4.92
CA CYS A 86 13.00 1.53 -4.66
C CYS A 86 13.32 3.00 -4.98
N GLY A 87 14.59 3.35 -4.89
CA GLY A 87 15.05 4.74 -4.94
C GLY A 87 14.88 5.47 -6.26
N TYR A 88 14.86 4.76 -7.38
CA TYR A 88 14.70 5.36 -8.71
C TYR A 88 13.24 5.25 -9.18
N ALA A 89 12.86 6.11 -10.13
CA ALA A 89 11.48 6.25 -10.55
C ALA A 89 10.82 4.95 -11.06
N GLY A 90 11.60 4.06 -11.67
CA GLY A 90 11.10 2.82 -12.24
C GLY A 90 11.55 1.56 -11.52
N ASP A 91 12.27 1.68 -10.44
CA ASP A 91 12.82 0.52 -9.74
C ASP A 91 11.86 0.02 -8.66
N TYR A 92 11.57 -1.27 -8.72
CA TYR A 92 10.80 -1.99 -7.72
C TYR A 92 11.55 -3.26 -7.34
N ALA A 93 11.35 -3.70 -6.12
CA ALA A 93 11.88 -4.97 -5.64
C ALA A 93 10.74 -5.88 -5.24
N GLU A 94 10.93 -7.17 -5.45
CA GLU A 94 9.99 -8.19 -5.02
C GLU A 94 10.47 -8.78 -3.71
N VAL A 95 9.58 -8.85 -2.72
CA VAL A 95 9.92 -9.45 -1.43
C VAL A 95 9.75 -10.96 -1.52
N THR A 96 10.85 -11.69 -1.47
CA THR A 96 10.87 -13.15 -1.59
C THR A 96 11.35 -13.85 -0.33
N ALA A 97 11.97 -13.11 0.59
CA ALA A 97 12.48 -13.64 1.85
C ALA A 97 12.38 -12.57 2.94
N LEU A 98 12.25 -13.02 4.17
CA LEU A 98 12.16 -12.14 5.32
C LEU A 98 13.33 -12.39 6.28
N PHE A 99 13.69 -11.39 7.04
CA PHE A 99 14.59 -11.52 8.17
C PHE A 99 14.09 -10.66 9.32
N GLU A 100 14.45 -11.02 10.54
CA GLU A 100 14.04 -10.28 11.71
C GLU A 100 15.16 -9.39 12.21
N MET A 101 14.79 -8.22 12.68
CA MET A 101 15.69 -7.32 13.38
C MET A 101 15.07 -6.99 14.74
N THR A 102 15.82 -7.18 15.77
CA THR A 102 15.37 -6.86 17.12
C THR A 102 15.68 -5.40 17.42
N ARG A 103 14.65 -4.67 17.85
CA ARG A 103 14.86 -3.29 18.29
C ARG A 103 15.75 -3.27 19.52
N PRO A 104 16.81 -2.43 19.55
CA PRO A 104 17.62 -2.29 20.74
C PRO A 104 16.77 -1.82 21.91
N VAL A 105 16.96 -2.46 23.06
CA VAL A 105 16.33 -2.02 24.30
C VAL A 105 17.25 -0.97 24.92
N THR A 106 16.78 0.29 24.94
CA THR A 106 17.49 1.34 25.67
C THR A 106 17.28 1.12 27.16
N ALA A 107 18.39 0.97 27.84
CA ALA A 107 18.37 0.89 29.31
C ALA A 107 17.89 2.21 29.91
#